data_d84238afd53ec08dc3e25bc3cb19be4d
#
_entry.id   d84238afd53ec08dc3e25bc3cb19be4d
#
_cell.length_a   1.000
_cell.length_b   1.000
_cell.length_c   1.000
_cell.angle_alpha   90.00
_cell.angle_beta   90.00
_cell.angle_gamma   90.00
#
_symmetry.space_group_name_H-M   'P 1'
#
loop_
_entity.id
_entity.type
_entity.pdbx_description
1 polymer ?
#
loop_
_entity_poly.entity_id
_entity_poly.type
_entity_poly.pdbx_seq_one_letter_code
_entity_poly.pdbx_strand_id
1 'polypeptide(L)'
;MCFTPIVSLSTAILEFVVATAILVFCRKSLINKFFPLFIYTLGFYQFTEFMLCTTNYAAFWAKMGFITYSFLPAVWLHFAIRLTKRKFNYLTLYIVPVFFSVMALLKTDFIISSMCTTFFVVVIKDLFNSSIPLLSFIYGSYYFGFILLFCYFLLKIFNKEKNRIKRKIYLIIFSATLITLFPALILFIVLPAFKFMFPSVYCEFSVLFTVAAIIASYLDNKIQKKK
;
A
#
# COMPACT_ATOMS: atom_id res chain seq x y z
N MET A 1 9.63 -2.53 10.19
CA MET A 1 11.09 -2.49 10.40
C MET A 1 11.78 -2.93 9.13
N CYS A 2 12.33 -2.02 8.38
CA CYS A 2 13.26 -2.37 7.33
C CYS A 2 14.63 -2.43 7.98
N PHE A 3 15.01 -3.61 8.38
CA PHE A 3 16.14 -3.88 9.28
C PHE A 3 17.52 -3.48 8.76
N THR A 4 17.66 -3.14 7.54
CA THR A 4 18.89 -2.62 6.91
C THR A 4 18.53 -2.29 5.46
N PRO A 5 19.32 -1.49 4.73
CA PRO A 5 19.13 -1.31 3.29
C PRO A 5 19.03 -2.63 2.53
N ILE A 6 19.75 -3.68 2.99
CA ILE A 6 19.75 -5.01 2.38
C ILE A 6 18.39 -5.69 2.50
N VAL A 7 17.70 -5.57 3.62
CA VAL A 7 16.36 -6.18 3.81
C VAL A 7 15.33 -5.50 2.92
N SER A 8 15.32 -4.16 2.85
CA SER A 8 14.44 -3.42 1.96
C SER A 8 14.66 -3.81 0.49
N LEU A 9 15.94 -3.93 0.06
CA LEU A 9 16.25 -4.36 -1.30
C LEU A 9 15.81 -5.80 -1.56
N SER A 10 16.09 -6.72 -0.64
CA SER A 10 15.69 -8.13 -0.78
C SER A 10 14.17 -8.28 -0.87
N THR A 11 13.43 -7.53 -0.06
CA THR A 11 11.96 -7.50 -0.09
C THR A 11 11.45 -6.92 -1.40
N ALA A 12 12.02 -5.82 -1.88
CA ALA A 12 11.66 -5.23 -3.16
C ALA A 12 11.87 -6.20 -4.33
N ILE A 13 13.01 -6.90 -4.37
CA ILE A 13 13.32 -7.90 -5.40
C ILE A 13 12.30 -9.05 -5.34
N LEU A 14 12.02 -9.59 -4.14
CA LEU A 14 11.04 -10.65 -3.96
C LEU A 14 9.66 -10.22 -4.47
N GLU A 15 9.22 -9.02 -4.13
CA GLU A 15 7.93 -8.48 -4.56
C GLU A 15 7.86 -8.30 -6.08
N PHE A 16 8.89 -7.78 -6.71
CA PHE A 16 8.96 -7.63 -8.17
C PHE A 16 8.93 -9.00 -8.87
N VAL A 17 9.68 -9.98 -8.36
CA VAL A 17 9.67 -11.35 -8.91
C VAL A 17 8.29 -11.99 -8.77
N VAL A 18 7.66 -11.90 -7.61
CA VAL A 18 6.33 -12.46 -7.38
C VAL A 18 5.27 -11.78 -8.24
N ALA A 19 5.29 -10.45 -8.33
CA ALA A 19 4.36 -9.71 -9.19
C ALA A 19 4.49 -10.12 -10.65
N THR A 20 5.72 -10.23 -11.15
CA THR A 20 6.01 -10.69 -12.50
C THR A 20 5.54 -12.14 -12.71
N ALA A 21 5.81 -13.02 -11.75
CA ALA A 21 5.38 -14.42 -11.82
C ALA A 21 3.85 -14.54 -11.91
N ILE A 22 3.09 -13.77 -11.11
CA ILE A 22 1.62 -13.76 -11.19
C ILE A 22 1.16 -13.28 -12.59
N LEU A 23 1.78 -12.24 -13.15
CA LEU A 23 1.40 -11.74 -14.47
C LEU A 23 1.67 -12.73 -15.60
N VAL A 24 2.77 -13.48 -15.50
CA VAL A 24 3.22 -14.43 -16.54
C VAL A 24 2.48 -15.76 -16.42
N PHE A 25 2.38 -16.33 -15.23
CA PHE A 25 1.91 -17.69 -15.02
C PHE A 25 0.42 -17.81 -14.69
N CYS A 26 -0.23 -16.74 -14.21
CA CYS A 26 -1.64 -16.79 -13.86
C CYS A 26 -2.54 -16.30 -15.00
N ARG A 27 -3.73 -16.92 -15.14
CA ARG A 27 -4.73 -16.49 -16.12
C ARG A 27 -5.21 -15.08 -15.83
N LYS A 28 -5.50 -14.32 -16.89
CA LYS A 28 -5.98 -12.93 -16.80
C LYS A 28 -7.34 -12.87 -16.12
N SER A 29 -7.37 -12.43 -14.89
CA SER A 29 -8.57 -12.15 -14.10
C SER A 29 -8.44 -10.76 -13.45
N LEU A 30 -9.51 -10.29 -12.80
CA LEU A 30 -9.46 -9.01 -12.06
C LEU A 30 -8.43 -9.09 -10.92
N ILE A 31 -8.42 -10.18 -10.17
CA ILE A 31 -7.49 -10.44 -9.07
C ILE A 31 -6.05 -10.46 -9.58
N ASN A 32 -5.78 -11.25 -10.62
CA ASN A 32 -4.45 -11.42 -11.20
C ASN A 32 -3.95 -10.18 -11.99
N LYS A 33 -4.76 -9.14 -12.17
CA LYS A 33 -4.35 -7.84 -12.69
C LYS A 33 -4.02 -6.85 -11.58
N PHE A 34 -4.84 -6.81 -10.52
CA PHE A 34 -4.67 -5.85 -9.45
C PHE A 34 -3.61 -6.25 -8.43
N PHE A 35 -3.46 -7.54 -8.12
CA PHE A 35 -2.46 -7.99 -7.16
C PHE A 35 -1.02 -7.70 -7.60
N PRO A 36 -0.61 -7.99 -8.83
CA PRO A 36 0.71 -7.55 -9.29
C PRO A 36 0.89 -6.03 -9.18
N LEU A 37 -0.14 -5.25 -9.51
CA LEU A 37 -0.07 -3.79 -9.36
C LEU A 37 0.20 -3.38 -7.90
N PHE A 38 -0.49 -3.99 -6.93
CA PHE A 38 -0.22 -3.74 -5.51
C PHE A 38 1.19 -4.14 -5.10
N ILE A 39 1.60 -5.36 -5.47
CA ILE A 39 2.92 -5.88 -5.11
C ILE A 39 4.02 -5.05 -5.75
N TYR A 40 3.88 -4.62 -7.01
CA TYR A 40 4.82 -3.70 -7.65
C TYR A 40 4.89 -2.36 -6.92
N THR A 41 3.75 -1.82 -6.49
CA THR A 41 3.71 -0.55 -5.74
C THR A 41 4.40 -0.69 -4.39
N LEU A 42 4.19 -1.81 -3.68
CA LEU A 42 4.88 -2.11 -2.44
C LEU A 42 6.38 -2.31 -2.67
N GLY A 43 6.77 -3.10 -3.66
CA GLY A 43 8.18 -3.31 -4.02
C GLY A 43 8.90 -2.02 -4.41
N PHE A 44 8.21 -1.13 -5.14
CA PHE A 44 8.77 0.18 -5.45
C PHE A 44 8.92 1.04 -4.19
N TYR A 45 7.96 0.99 -3.27
CA TYR A 45 8.09 1.66 -1.97
C TYR A 45 9.31 1.15 -1.18
N GLN A 46 9.52 -0.17 -1.09
CA GLN A 46 10.69 -0.77 -0.48
C GLN A 46 12.00 -0.34 -1.16
N PHE A 47 11.97 -0.29 -2.49
CA PHE A 47 13.11 0.19 -3.27
C PHE A 47 13.44 1.65 -2.97
N THR A 48 12.41 2.53 -2.80
CA THR A 48 12.67 3.93 -2.42
C THR A 48 13.32 4.06 -1.04
N GLU A 49 13.00 3.18 -0.09
CA GLU A 49 13.63 3.16 1.23
C GLU A 49 15.09 2.70 1.17
N PHE A 50 15.38 1.68 0.36
CA PHE A 50 16.77 1.27 0.09
C PHE A 50 17.57 2.44 -0.49
N MET A 51 17.07 3.09 -1.53
CA MET A 51 17.73 4.20 -2.19
C MET A 51 17.89 5.42 -1.27
N LEU A 52 16.93 5.68 -0.38
CA LEU A 52 17.00 6.75 0.62
C LEU A 52 18.19 6.53 1.57
N CYS A 53 18.48 5.28 1.94
CA CYS A 53 19.56 4.96 2.86
C CYS A 53 20.94 4.79 2.18
N THR A 54 20.99 4.59 0.87
CA THR A 54 22.24 4.28 0.15
C THR A 54 22.73 5.40 -0.76
N THR A 55 21.90 6.43 -1.00
CA THR A 55 22.28 7.53 -1.91
C THR A 55 22.25 8.89 -1.20
N ASN A 56 22.95 9.86 -1.79
CA ASN A 56 22.96 11.24 -1.29
C ASN A 56 21.67 12.03 -1.60
N TYR A 57 20.68 11.39 -2.27
CA TYR A 57 19.41 12.02 -2.68
C TYR A 57 18.24 11.61 -1.77
N ALA A 58 18.49 11.53 -0.46
CA ALA A 58 17.53 11.02 0.52
C ALA A 58 16.17 11.75 0.46
N ALA A 59 16.14 13.08 0.34
CA ALA A 59 14.90 13.85 0.24
C ALA A 59 14.08 13.51 -1.03
N PHE A 60 14.75 13.30 -2.15
CA PHE A 60 14.10 12.88 -3.40
C PHE A 60 13.44 11.50 -3.24
N TRP A 61 14.16 10.53 -2.71
CA TRP A 61 13.65 9.18 -2.52
C TRP A 61 12.53 9.12 -1.46
N ALA A 62 12.62 9.95 -0.42
CA ALA A 62 11.54 10.10 0.55
C ALA A 62 10.25 10.66 -0.08
N LYS A 63 10.35 11.62 -1.02
CA LYS A 63 9.22 12.13 -1.80
C LYS A 63 8.63 11.03 -2.69
N MET A 64 9.47 10.25 -3.39
CA MET A 64 9.03 9.14 -4.22
C MET A 64 8.31 8.06 -3.41
N GLY A 65 8.82 7.74 -2.23
CA GLY A 65 8.14 6.83 -1.28
C GLY A 65 6.77 7.36 -0.87
N PHE A 66 6.68 8.66 -0.51
CA PHE A 66 5.41 9.31 -0.17
C PHE A 66 4.40 9.22 -1.32
N ILE A 67 4.80 9.55 -2.54
CA ILE A 67 3.94 9.47 -3.72
C ILE A 67 3.44 8.03 -3.89
N THR A 68 4.35 7.06 -3.85
CA THR A 68 4.03 5.65 -4.07
C THR A 68 2.97 5.14 -3.12
N TYR A 69 3.16 5.31 -1.80
CA TYR A 69 2.18 4.79 -0.85
C TYR A 69 0.88 5.61 -0.82
N SER A 70 0.91 6.88 -1.25
CA SER A 70 -0.31 7.69 -1.34
C SER A 70 -1.31 7.16 -2.36
N PHE A 71 -0.87 6.44 -3.40
CA PHE A 71 -1.77 5.82 -4.37
C PHE A 71 -2.40 4.51 -3.88
N LEU A 72 -1.83 3.84 -2.88
CA LEU A 72 -2.30 2.53 -2.42
C LEU A 72 -3.80 2.51 -2.06
N PRO A 73 -4.34 3.43 -1.22
CA PRO A 73 -5.76 3.40 -0.87
C PRO A 73 -6.69 3.57 -2.06
N ALA A 74 -6.31 4.42 -3.04
CA ALA A 74 -7.09 4.61 -4.26
C ALA A 74 -7.14 3.34 -5.12
N VAL A 75 -6.02 2.65 -5.28
CA VAL A 75 -5.94 1.39 -6.03
C VAL A 75 -6.74 0.29 -5.31
N TRP A 76 -6.67 0.20 -3.97
CA TRP A 76 -7.47 -0.73 -3.19
C TRP A 76 -8.97 -0.50 -3.38
N LEU A 77 -9.42 0.74 -3.25
CA LEU A 77 -10.84 1.07 -3.42
C LEU A 77 -11.29 0.86 -4.87
N HIS A 78 -10.45 1.19 -5.85
CA HIS A 78 -10.71 0.90 -7.25
C HIS A 78 -10.94 -0.61 -7.48
N PHE A 79 -10.07 -1.45 -6.94
CA PHE A 79 -10.23 -2.91 -7.02
C PHE A 79 -11.56 -3.37 -6.41
N ALA A 80 -11.91 -2.90 -5.20
CA ALA A 80 -13.17 -3.28 -4.54
C ALA A 80 -14.40 -2.86 -5.36
N ILE A 81 -14.42 -1.64 -5.90
CA ILE A 81 -15.52 -1.16 -6.74
C ILE A 81 -15.64 -2.01 -8.02
N ARG A 82 -14.51 -2.36 -8.64
CA ARG A 82 -14.50 -3.27 -9.81
C ARG A 82 -15.08 -4.65 -9.49
N LEU A 83 -14.80 -5.18 -8.29
CA LEU A 83 -15.40 -6.44 -7.81
C LEU A 83 -16.93 -6.34 -7.67
N THR A 84 -17.46 -5.17 -7.30
CA THR A 84 -18.92 -4.97 -7.20
C THR A 84 -19.62 -4.83 -8.55
N LYS A 85 -18.87 -4.73 -9.65
CA LYS A 85 -19.38 -4.48 -11.02
C LYS A 85 -20.21 -3.20 -11.15
N ARG A 86 -20.08 -2.25 -10.24
CA ARG A 86 -20.77 -0.96 -10.31
C ARG A 86 -20.13 -0.05 -11.35
N LYS A 87 -20.95 0.70 -12.06
CA LYS A 87 -20.48 1.80 -12.91
C LYS A 87 -20.00 2.93 -11.99
N PHE A 88 -18.76 3.31 -12.11
CA PHE A 88 -18.14 4.38 -11.32
C PHE A 88 -17.07 5.08 -12.15
N ASN A 89 -16.95 6.39 -11.97
CA ASN A 89 -15.85 7.13 -12.58
C ASN A 89 -14.58 6.95 -11.72
N TYR A 90 -13.72 6.01 -12.11
CA TYR A 90 -12.53 5.66 -11.34
C TYR A 90 -11.51 6.80 -11.23
N LEU A 91 -11.53 7.77 -12.15
CA LEU A 91 -10.61 8.91 -12.11
C LEU A 91 -10.77 9.74 -10.85
N THR A 92 -12.00 9.83 -10.31
CA THR A 92 -12.25 10.59 -9.08
C THR A 92 -11.51 10.05 -7.86
N LEU A 93 -11.18 8.74 -7.84
CA LEU A 93 -10.42 8.13 -6.76
C LEU A 93 -8.97 8.62 -6.71
N TYR A 94 -8.43 9.06 -7.84
CA TYR A 94 -7.05 9.45 -7.98
C TYR A 94 -6.81 10.95 -7.83
N ILE A 95 -7.85 11.78 -7.71
CA ILE A 95 -7.72 13.23 -7.55
C ILE A 95 -6.90 13.58 -6.32
N VAL A 96 -7.23 12.97 -5.17
CA VAL A 96 -6.57 13.28 -3.90
C VAL A 96 -5.10 12.84 -3.90
N PRO A 97 -4.73 11.58 -4.22
CA PRO A 97 -3.32 11.22 -4.26
C PRO A 97 -2.52 11.98 -5.30
N VAL A 98 -3.10 12.34 -6.45
CA VAL A 98 -2.43 13.19 -7.44
C VAL A 98 -2.17 14.59 -6.87
N PHE A 99 -3.16 15.22 -6.21
CA PHE A 99 -2.99 16.52 -5.56
C PHE A 99 -1.83 16.51 -4.56
N PHE A 100 -1.80 15.54 -3.64
CA PHE A 100 -0.72 15.43 -2.66
C PHE A 100 0.63 15.07 -3.28
N SER A 101 0.63 14.30 -4.37
CA SER A 101 1.86 13.99 -5.12
C SER A 101 2.46 15.23 -5.79
N VAL A 102 1.62 16.04 -6.43
CA VAL A 102 2.05 17.31 -7.02
C VAL A 102 2.56 18.26 -5.94
N MET A 103 1.86 18.37 -4.81
CA MET A 103 2.30 19.17 -3.67
C MET A 103 3.66 18.69 -3.14
N ALA A 104 3.89 17.39 -3.02
CA ALA A 104 5.16 16.83 -2.57
C ALA A 104 6.31 17.12 -3.53
N LEU A 105 6.04 17.15 -4.84
CA LEU A 105 7.06 17.46 -5.86
C LEU A 105 7.40 18.95 -5.89
N LEU A 106 6.38 19.81 -5.82
CA LEU A 106 6.56 21.26 -5.95
C LEU A 106 7.16 21.91 -4.69
N LYS A 107 6.81 21.38 -3.50
CA LYS A 107 7.32 21.95 -2.24
C LYS A 107 8.74 21.47 -1.96
N THR A 108 9.72 22.36 -1.94
CA THR A 108 11.13 22.04 -1.67
C THR A 108 11.30 21.41 -0.30
N ASP A 109 10.69 22.00 0.73
CA ASP A 109 10.81 21.63 2.14
C ASP A 109 9.74 20.59 2.57
N PHE A 110 9.17 19.84 1.63
CA PHE A 110 8.18 18.82 1.94
C PHE A 110 8.73 17.73 2.89
N ILE A 111 9.99 17.38 2.73
CA ILE A 111 10.74 16.50 3.65
C ILE A 111 11.64 17.39 4.51
N ILE A 112 11.37 17.42 5.81
CA ILE A 112 12.14 18.19 6.78
C ILE A 112 13.43 17.47 7.12
N SER A 113 13.33 16.17 7.41
CA SER A 113 14.48 15.31 7.66
C SER A 113 14.17 13.86 7.33
N SER A 114 15.22 13.12 6.99
CA SER A 114 15.15 11.67 6.81
C SER A 114 16.36 11.05 7.48
N MET A 115 16.14 10.03 8.29
CA MET A 115 17.19 9.32 9.01
C MET A 115 17.02 7.82 8.84
N CYS A 116 18.10 7.16 8.43
CA CYS A 116 18.18 5.70 8.44
C CYS A 116 18.71 5.25 9.79
N THR A 117 17.89 4.52 10.53
CA THR A 117 18.32 3.83 11.74
C THR A 117 18.66 2.37 11.42
N THR A 118 19.23 1.65 12.37
CA THR A 118 19.52 0.22 12.19
C THR A 118 18.29 -0.65 11.97
N PHE A 119 17.11 -0.16 12.37
CA PHE A 119 15.88 -0.94 12.37
C PHE A 119 14.78 -0.37 11.45
N PHE A 120 14.78 0.92 11.18
CA PHE A 120 13.74 1.57 10.38
C PHE A 120 14.20 2.91 9.81
N VAL A 121 13.49 3.38 8.80
CA VAL A 121 13.67 4.70 8.21
C VAL A 121 12.68 5.66 8.84
N VAL A 122 13.15 6.78 9.36
CA VAL A 122 12.32 7.88 9.88
C VAL A 122 12.31 8.99 8.85
N VAL A 123 11.12 9.39 8.40
CA VAL A 123 10.94 10.54 7.50
C VAL A 123 10.00 11.53 8.15
N ILE A 124 10.52 12.72 8.45
CA ILE A 124 9.73 13.83 8.99
C ILE A 124 9.25 14.67 7.80
N LYS A 125 7.93 14.78 7.66
CA LYS A 125 7.27 15.53 6.57
C LYS A 125 6.63 16.78 7.12
N ASP A 126 6.77 17.88 6.40
CA ASP A 126 6.12 19.15 6.74
C ASP A 126 4.58 19.02 6.74
N LEU A 127 4.02 18.14 5.93
CA LEU A 127 2.59 17.85 5.90
C LEU A 127 1.99 17.58 7.30
N PHE A 128 2.74 16.88 8.16
CA PHE A 128 2.29 16.52 9.51
C PHE A 128 2.78 17.47 10.59
N ASN A 129 3.72 18.35 10.26
CA ASN A 129 4.33 19.33 11.18
C ASN A 129 3.96 20.77 10.81
N SER A 130 3.16 20.94 9.75
CA SER A 130 2.81 22.28 9.23
C SER A 130 1.79 22.99 10.12
N SER A 131 1.82 24.30 10.06
CA SER A 131 0.83 25.21 10.64
C SER A 131 -0.59 25.03 10.07
N ILE A 132 -0.78 24.08 9.14
CA ILE A 132 -2.07 23.82 8.48
C ILE A 132 -2.54 22.38 8.84
N PRO A 133 -3.12 22.20 10.03
CA PRO A 133 -3.62 20.87 10.46
C PRO A 133 -4.71 20.32 9.53
N LEU A 134 -5.36 21.21 8.78
CA LEU A 134 -6.40 20.83 7.80
C LEU A 134 -5.87 19.90 6.69
N LEU A 135 -4.67 20.14 6.16
CA LEU A 135 -4.09 19.29 5.09
C LEU A 135 -3.77 17.89 5.61
N SER A 136 -3.22 17.81 6.81
CA SER A 136 -2.96 16.51 7.48
C SER A 136 -4.24 15.74 7.73
N PHE A 137 -5.30 16.44 8.17
CA PHE A 137 -6.62 15.84 8.38
C PHE A 137 -7.25 15.36 7.07
N ILE A 138 -7.18 16.14 5.99
CA ILE A 138 -7.69 15.75 4.67
C ILE A 138 -6.94 14.52 4.16
N TYR A 139 -5.60 14.50 4.27
CA TYR A 139 -4.79 13.36 3.85
C TYR A 139 -5.11 12.10 4.67
N GLY A 140 -5.18 12.22 5.99
CA GLY A 140 -5.53 11.12 6.89
C GLY A 140 -6.93 10.57 6.61
N SER A 141 -7.92 11.46 6.43
CA SER A 141 -9.30 11.11 6.10
C SER A 141 -9.40 10.38 4.75
N TYR A 142 -8.65 10.85 3.75
CA TYR A 142 -8.51 10.17 2.47
C TYR A 142 -7.93 8.76 2.66
N TYR A 143 -6.77 8.67 3.29
CA TYR A 143 -6.00 7.44 3.41
C TYR A 143 -6.79 6.35 4.15
N PHE A 144 -7.23 6.65 5.37
CA PHE A 144 -7.98 5.70 6.20
C PHE A 144 -9.42 5.52 5.72
N GLY A 145 -10.07 6.57 5.24
CA GLY A 145 -11.43 6.50 4.71
C GLY A 145 -11.54 5.56 3.51
N PHE A 146 -10.59 5.62 2.58
CA PHE A 146 -10.59 4.73 1.41
C PHE A 146 -10.32 3.27 1.79
N ILE A 147 -9.44 3.03 2.78
CA ILE A 147 -9.19 1.67 3.27
C ILE A 147 -10.43 1.12 4.00
N LEU A 148 -11.08 1.92 4.83
CA LEU A 148 -12.33 1.52 5.50
C LEU A 148 -13.44 1.21 4.48
N LEU A 149 -13.58 2.04 3.45
CA LEU A 149 -14.52 1.80 2.36
C LEU A 149 -14.17 0.52 1.59
N PHE A 150 -12.89 0.26 1.33
CA PHE A 150 -12.43 -0.98 0.74
C PHE A 150 -12.84 -2.19 1.58
N CYS A 151 -12.57 -2.17 2.88
CA CYS A 151 -12.96 -3.24 3.81
C CYS A 151 -14.49 -3.44 3.82
N TYR A 152 -15.27 -2.36 3.86
CA TYR A 152 -16.73 -2.41 3.79
C TYR A 152 -17.21 -3.09 2.51
N PHE A 153 -16.71 -2.68 1.33
CA PHE A 153 -17.10 -3.30 0.07
C PHE A 153 -16.71 -4.77 0.00
N LEU A 154 -15.53 -5.11 0.50
CA LEU A 154 -15.04 -6.50 0.50
C LEU A 154 -15.90 -7.40 1.39
N LEU A 155 -16.26 -6.94 2.59
CA LEU A 155 -17.20 -7.66 3.48
C LEU A 155 -18.57 -7.83 2.84
N LYS A 156 -19.09 -6.79 2.18
CA LYS A 156 -20.36 -6.84 1.47
C LYS A 156 -20.35 -7.88 0.34
N ILE A 157 -19.24 -7.98 -0.40
CA ILE A 157 -19.06 -8.99 -1.45
C ILE A 157 -18.93 -10.38 -0.83
N PHE A 158 -18.12 -10.52 0.21
CA PHE A 158 -17.93 -11.78 0.94
C PHE A 158 -19.26 -12.37 1.43
N ASN A 159 -20.14 -11.55 2.00
CA ASN A 159 -21.44 -12.00 2.52
C ASN A 159 -22.41 -12.44 1.40
N LYS A 160 -22.27 -11.89 0.18
CA LYS A 160 -23.13 -12.21 -0.97
C LYS A 160 -22.60 -13.36 -1.82
N GLU A 161 -21.32 -13.71 -1.71
CA GLU A 161 -20.69 -14.71 -2.56
C GLU A 161 -21.06 -16.12 -2.12
N LYS A 162 -21.63 -16.89 -3.05
CA LYS A 162 -22.03 -18.31 -2.81
C LYS A 162 -20.90 -19.30 -3.09
N ASN A 163 -19.93 -18.94 -3.93
CA ASN A 163 -18.82 -19.80 -4.27
C ASN A 163 -17.81 -19.86 -3.13
N ARG A 164 -17.62 -21.07 -2.55
CA ARG A 164 -16.73 -21.30 -1.39
C ARG A 164 -15.28 -20.85 -1.66
N ILE A 165 -14.75 -21.05 -2.88
CA ILE A 165 -13.37 -20.69 -3.19
C ILE A 165 -13.22 -19.17 -3.29
N LYS A 166 -14.14 -18.48 -3.96
CA LYS A 166 -14.12 -17.03 -4.02
C LYS A 166 -14.27 -16.41 -2.64
N ARG A 167 -15.12 -16.98 -1.81
CA ARG A 167 -15.30 -16.55 -0.43
C ARG A 167 -14.01 -16.67 0.38
N LYS A 168 -13.25 -17.77 0.20
CA LYS A 168 -11.90 -17.92 0.80
C LYS A 168 -10.93 -16.84 0.30
N ILE A 169 -10.93 -16.55 -1.00
CA ILE A 169 -10.09 -15.48 -1.57
C ILE A 169 -10.40 -14.14 -0.90
N TYR A 170 -11.67 -13.75 -0.80
CA TYR A 170 -12.06 -12.48 -0.17
C TYR A 170 -11.68 -12.42 1.31
N LEU A 171 -11.80 -13.54 2.02
CA LEU A 171 -11.35 -13.64 3.42
C LEU A 171 -9.83 -13.46 3.55
N ILE A 172 -9.04 -14.10 2.68
CA ILE A 172 -7.58 -13.97 2.65
C ILE A 172 -7.19 -12.51 2.42
N ILE A 173 -7.81 -11.85 1.43
CA ILE A 173 -7.56 -10.44 1.13
C ILE A 173 -7.90 -9.56 2.33
N PHE A 174 -9.07 -9.78 2.94
CA PHE A 174 -9.53 -9.02 4.09
C PHE A 174 -8.60 -9.19 5.29
N SER A 175 -8.24 -10.44 5.62
CA SER A 175 -7.32 -10.74 6.73
C SER A 175 -5.93 -10.15 6.49
N ALA A 176 -5.39 -10.27 5.28
CA ALA A 176 -4.11 -9.66 4.93
C ALA A 176 -4.15 -8.15 5.08
N THR A 177 -5.23 -7.50 4.61
CA THR A 177 -5.40 -6.04 4.75
C THR A 177 -5.49 -5.63 6.22
N LEU A 178 -6.22 -6.37 7.06
CA LEU A 178 -6.28 -6.06 8.50
C LEU A 178 -4.92 -6.23 9.18
N ILE A 179 -4.21 -7.31 8.88
CA ILE A 179 -2.88 -7.57 9.47
C ILE A 179 -1.88 -6.48 9.06
N THR A 180 -1.94 -5.98 7.83
CA THR A 180 -1.07 -4.89 7.38
C THR A 180 -1.49 -3.52 7.93
N LEU A 181 -2.79 -3.28 8.06
CA LEU A 181 -3.34 -1.98 8.46
C LEU A 181 -3.34 -1.77 9.97
N PHE A 182 -3.65 -2.80 10.75
CA PHE A 182 -3.86 -2.69 12.19
C PHE A 182 -2.60 -2.21 12.93
N PRO A 183 -1.39 -2.76 12.68
CA PRO A 183 -0.17 -2.21 13.28
C PRO A 183 0.12 -0.78 12.84
N ALA A 184 -0.15 -0.45 11.57
CA ALA A 184 0.03 0.91 11.07
C ALA A 184 -0.90 1.92 11.75
N LEU A 185 -2.15 1.54 12.01
CA LEU A 185 -3.11 2.36 12.78
C LEU A 185 -2.68 2.55 14.23
N ILE A 186 -2.26 1.47 14.90
CA ILE A 186 -1.76 1.55 16.29
C ILE A 186 -0.58 2.50 16.34
N LEU A 187 0.39 2.34 15.46
CA LEU A 187 1.58 3.17 15.43
C LEU A 187 1.25 4.63 15.07
N PHE A 188 0.27 4.86 14.19
CA PHE A 188 -0.20 6.21 13.88
C PHE A 188 -0.82 6.93 15.09
N ILE A 189 -1.50 6.19 15.96
CA ILE A 189 -2.12 6.75 17.18
C ILE A 189 -1.09 6.89 18.31
N VAL A 190 -0.21 5.90 18.48
CA VAL A 190 0.70 5.80 19.63
C VAL A 190 1.98 6.61 19.43
N LEU A 191 2.56 6.60 18.23
CA LEU A 191 3.85 7.24 17.98
C LEU A 191 3.87 8.77 18.16
N PRO A 192 2.82 9.54 17.79
CA PRO A 192 2.79 10.97 18.06
C PRO A 192 2.92 11.30 19.56
N ALA A 193 2.38 10.44 20.44
CA ALA A 193 2.52 10.58 21.90
C ALA A 193 3.99 10.47 22.37
N PHE A 194 4.83 9.77 21.61
CA PHE A 194 6.27 9.62 21.89
C PHE A 194 7.15 10.54 21.04
N LYS A 195 6.58 11.51 20.30
CA LYS A 195 7.28 12.38 19.35
C LYS A 195 8.04 11.63 18.23
N PHE A 196 7.73 10.37 18.00
CA PHE A 196 8.26 9.60 16.89
C PHE A 196 7.32 9.73 15.69
N MET A 197 7.86 10.19 14.56
CA MET A 197 7.12 10.22 13.32
C MET A 197 7.35 8.93 12.54
N PHE A 198 6.30 8.44 11.96
CA PHE A 198 6.06 7.27 11.12
C PHE A 198 7.34 6.49 10.73
N PRO A 199 7.70 5.42 11.44
CA PRO A 199 8.66 4.48 10.92
C PRO A 199 8.04 3.71 9.74
N SER A 200 8.86 3.27 8.82
CA SER A 200 8.43 2.47 7.68
C SER A 200 8.07 1.04 8.11
N VAL A 201 7.02 0.92 8.89
CA VAL A 201 6.55 -0.37 9.43
C VAL A 201 5.87 -1.22 8.35
N TYR A 202 5.52 -0.60 7.22
CA TYR A 202 4.85 -1.30 6.12
C TYR A 202 5.68 -2.40 5.47
N CYS A 203 7.01 -2.35 5.58
CA CYS A 203 7.91 -3.29 4.94
C CYS A 203 7.71 -4.74 5.38
N GLU A 204 7.53 -4.98 6.67
CA GLU A 204 7.37 -6.35 7.19
C GLU A 204 6.01 -6.92 6.83
N PHE A 205 5.00 -6.06 6.81
CA PHE A 205 3.64 -6.48 6.49
C PHE A 205 3.42 -6.66 4.99
N SER A 206 4.24 -6.06 4.13
CA SER A 206 4.16 -6.21 2.69
C SER A 206 4.49 -7.64 2.24
N VAL A 207 5.42 -8.32 2.93
CA VAL A 207 5.73 -9.73 2.69
C VAL A 207 4.53 -10.62 2.97
N LEU A 208 3.81 -10.38 4.10
CA LEU A 208 2.59 -11.13 4.41
C LEU A 208 1.50 -10.90 3.37
N PHE A 209 1.37 -9.67 2.90
CA PHE A 209 0.45 -9.35 1.81
C PHE A 209 0.84 -10.07 0.51
N THR A 210 2.12 -10.11 0.19
CA THR A 210 2.65 -10.83 -0.99
C THR A 210 2.34 -12.32 -0.94
N VAL A 211 2.50 -12.96 0.23
CA VAL A 211 2.10 -14.36 0.44
C VAL A 211 0.59 -14.54 0.24
N ALA A 212 -0.23 -13.67 0.82
CA ALA A 212 -1.68 -13.70 0.65
C ALA A 212 -2.09 -13.53 -0.82
N ALA A 213 -1.40 -12.68 -1.56
CA ALA A 213 -1.63 -12.46 -2.99
C ALA A 213 -1.28 -13.69 -3.83
N ILE A 214 -0.19 -14.41 -3.52
CA ILE A 214 0.17 -15.69 -4.16
C ILE A 214 -0.96 -16.71 -3.96
N ILE A 215 -1.41 -16.88 -2.71
CA ILE A 215 -2.46 -17.86 -2.37
C ILE A 215 -3.77 -17.47 -3.08
N ALA A 216 -4.17 -16.21 -3.05
CA ALA A 216 -5.39 -15.73 -3.68
C ALA A 216 -5.33 -15.90 -5.22
N SER A 217 -4.20 -15.57 -5.85
CA SER A 217 -3.98 -15.75 -7.30
C SER A 217 -3.99 -17.23 -7.70
N TYR A 218 -3.39 -18.11 -6.90
CA TYR A 218 -3.44 -19.55 -7.12
C TYR A 218 -4.88 -20.08 -7.06
N LEU A 219 -5.65 -19.70 -6.04
CA LEU A 219 -7.04 -20.11 -5.90
C LEU A 219 -7.91 -19.57 -7.03
N ASP A 220 -7.71 -18.33 -7.45
CA ASP A 220 -8.44 -17.74 -8.57
C ASP A 220 -8.11 -18.45 -9.88
N ASN A 221 -6.84 -18.76 -10.12
CA ASN A 221 -6.40 -19.53 -11.29
C ASN A 221 -7.04 -20.92 -11.36
N LYS A 222 -7.23 -21.58 -10.18
CA LYS A 222 -7.95 -22.87 -10.09
C LYS A 222 -9.43 -22.74 -10.48
N ILE A 223 -10.08 -21.64 -10.16
CA ILE A 223 -11.47 -21.36 -10.58
C ILE A 223 -11.53 -21.15 -12.10
N GLN A 224 -10.57 -20.40 -12.66
CA GLN A 224 -10.54 -20.09 -14.10
C GLN A 224 -10.22 -21.33 -14.97
N LYS A 225 -9.54 -22.33 -14.43
CA LYS A 225 -9.28 -23.61 -15.12
C LYS A 225 -10.52 -24.52 -15.21
N LYS A 226 -11.50 -24.33 -14.31
CA LYS A 226 -12.73 -25.13 -14.26
C LYS A 226 -13.89 -24.55 -15.09
N LYS A 227 -13.71 -23.37 -15.67
CA LYS A 227 -14.62 -22.73 -16.60
C LYS A 227 -14.20 -22.99 -18.02
#